data_5c4dd46bce7447f3b7ee8ae234965f16
#
_entry.id   5c4dd46bce7447f3b7ee8ae234965f16
#
_cell.length_a   1.000
_cell.length_b   1.000
_cell.length_c   1.000
_cell.angle_alpha   90.00
_cell.angle_beta   90.00
_cell.angle_gamma   90.00
#
_symmetry.space_group_name_H-M   'P 1'
#
loop_
_entity.id
_entity.type
_entity.pdbx_description
1 polymer ?
#
loop_
_entity_poly.entity_id
_entity_poly.type
_entity_poly.pdbx_seq_one_letter_code
_entity_poly.pdbx_strand_id
1 'polypeptide(L)'
;MAYYMNKNVPAKRGDIFYISNSKCYATDPSNTAGRPGIIVSSDKLNEHADVVEVVYLTTKEKRLMPTHAEVLCKIPSTALCETIYTVNKDRLGDFVRTCTDKEMESVNAGILCSLGISAPTVEVEREEDTADTPVVVERNLYKTLYENLLNKVMAR
;
A
#
# COMPACT_ATOMS: atom_id res chain seq x y z
N MET A 1 19.07 -11.52 -28.88
CA MET A 1 17.93 -12.35 -28.44
C MET A 1 16.80 -11.40 -28.05
N ALA A 2 15.72 -11.39 -28.80
CA ALA A 2 14.56 -10.56 -28.48
C ALA A 2 13.88 -11.19 -27.26
N TYR A 3 13.83 -10.43 -26.15
CA TYR A 3 12.97 -10.80 -25.03
C TYR A 3 11.54 -10.80 -25.52
N TYR A 4 10.95 -11.96 -25.64
CA TYR A 4 9.53 -12.12 -25.92
C TYR A 4 8.78 -11.55 -24.72
N MET A 5 8.31 -10.33 -24.86
CA MET A 5 7.34 -9.74 -23.96
C MET A 5 6.07 -10.61 -23.99
N ASN A 6 5.74 -11.18 -22.87
CA ASN A 6 4.53 -11.98 -22.72
C ASN A 6 3.34 -11.02 -22.70
N LYS A 7 2.78 -10.72 -23.86
CA LYS A 7 1.69 -9.74 -24.07
C LYS A 7 0.38 -10.08 -23.35
N ASN A 8 0.33 -11.18 -22.60
CA ASN A 8 -0.91 -11.70 -22.02
C ASN A 8 -0.83 -12.00 -20.51
N VAL A 9 0.08 -11.39 -19.76
CA VAL A 9 -0.04 -11.48 -18.30
C VAL A 9 -1.10 -10.48 -17.85
N PRO A 10 -2.23 -10.94 -17.28
CA PRO A 10 -3.22 -10.02 -16.75
C PRO A 10 -2.57 -9.27 -15.59
N ALA A 11 -2.31 -7.99 -15.81
CA ALA A 11 -1.76 -7.11 -14.78
C ALA A 11 -2.88 -6.75 -13.79
N LYS A 12 -2.76 -7.23 -12.56
CA LYS A 12 -3.74 -6.98 -11.49
C LYS A 12 -3.21 -5.94 -10.51
N ARG A 13 -4.13 -5.25 -9.86
CA ARG A 13 -3.78 -4.35 -8.76
C ARG A 13 -3.04 -5.12 -7.67
N GLY A 14 -1.94 -4.56 -7.18
CA GLY A 14 -1.08 -5.19 -6.18
C GLY A 14 0.03 -6.07 -6.74
N ASP A 15 0.02 -6.36 -8.03
CA ASP A 15 1.11 -7.12 -8.65
C ASP A 15 2.37 -6.28 -8.74
N ILE A 16 3.51 -6.93 -8.47
CA ILE A 16 4.84 -6.34 -8.58
C ILE A 16 5.51 -6.89 -9.83
N PHE A 17 5.92 -5.98 -10.71
CA PHE A 17 6.66 -6.28 -11.93
C PHE A 17 7.99 -5.51 -11.97
N TYR A 18 8.98 -6.08 -12.64
CA TYR A 18 10.11 -5.31 -13.11
C TYR A 18 9.69 -4.51 -14.35
N ILE A 19 9.79 -3.19 -14.28
CA ILE A 19 9.35 -2.27 -15.33
C ILE A 19 10.55 -1.83 -16.13
N SER A 20 10.59 -2.21 -17.40
CA SER A 20 11.69 -1.87 -18.30
C SER A 20 11.74 -0.36 -18.53
N ASN A 21 12.94 0.20 -18.54
CA ASN A 21 13.17 1.60 -18.83
C ASN A 21 13.33 1.79 -20.36
N SER A 22 12.21 1.88 -21.09
CA SER A 22 12.20 1.95 -22.55
C SER A 22 12.94 3.15 -23.14
N LYS A 23 13.31 4.12 -22.30
CA LYS A 23 14.10 5.30 -22.71
C LYS A 23 15.60 5.17 -22.40
N CYS A 24 16.02 4.15 -21.67
CA CYS A 24 17.43 3.82 -21.61
C CYS A 24 17.79 3.15 -22.93
N TYR A 25 18.20 3.94 -23.89
CA TYR A 25 18.98 3.42 -25.01
C TYR A 25 20.09 2.58 -24.37
N ALA A 26 20.15 1.33 -24.81
CA ALA A 26 21.05 0.32 -24.27
C ALA A 26 22.52 0.70 -24.50
N THR A 27 23.02 1.59 -23.68
CA THR A 27 24.47 1.81 -23.54
C THR A 27 25.05 1.03 -22.37
N ASP A 28 24.19 0.46 -21.50
CA ASP A 28 24.60 -0.40 -20.41
C ASP A 28 23.75 -1.66 -20.36
N PRO A 29 24.26 -2.79 -20.90
CA PRO A 29 23.58 -4.08 -20.85
C PRO A 29 23.36 -4.60 -19.43
N SER A 30 24.00 -4.01 -18.40
CA SER A 30 23.80 -4.36 -17.00
C SER A 30 22.52 -3.76 -16.39
N ASN A 31 21.91 -2.79 -17.06
CA ASN A 31 20.73 -2.06 -16.58
C ASN A 31 19.43 -2.46 -17.28
N THR A 32 19.38 -3.65 -17.88
CA THR A 32 18.19 -4.22 -18.52
C THR A 32 17.17 -4.76 -17.52
N ALA A 33 17.55 -4.96 -16.26
CA ALA A 33 16.63 -5.26 -15.20
C ALA A 33 15.96 -3.95 -14.75
N GLY A 34 14.78 -3.66 -15.26
CA GLY A 34 13.97 -2.51 -14.87
C GLY A 34 13.83 -2.36 -13.34
N ARG A 35 13.24 -1.28 -12.88
CA ARG A 35 12.93 -1.08 -11.46
C ARG A 35 11.65 -1.84 -11.10
N PRO A 36 11.59 -2.47 -9.90
CA PRO A 36 10.35 -3.06 -9.45
C PRO A 36 9.33 -1.96 -9.14
N GLY A 37 8.09 -2.19 -9.56
CA GLY A 37 6.95 -1.32 -9.32
C GLY A 37 5.71 -2.11 -9.02
N ILE A 38 4.85 -1.55 -8.16
CA ILE A 38 3.55 -2.11 -7.79
C ILE A 38 2.49 -1.51 -8.69
N ILE A 39 1.62 -2.32 -9.26
CA ILE A 39 0.44 -1.86 -9.99
C ILE A 39 -0.59 -1.35 -8.99
N VAL A 40 -0.95 -0.07 -9.10
CA VAL A 40 -1.89 0.60 -8.21
C VAL A 40 -3.21 1.00 -8.91
N SER A 41 -3.29 0.89 -10.22
CA SER A 41 -4.53 1.04 -10.97
C SER A 41 -5.52 -0.10 -10.70
N SER A 42 -6.81 0.17 -10.85
CA SER A 42 -7.85 -0.84 -10.64
C SER A 42 -7.82 -1.92 -11.72
N ASP A 43 -8.23 -3.14 -11.36
CA ASP A 43 -8.29 -4.27 -12.31
C ASP A 43 -9.19 -3.95 -13.51
N LYS A 44 -10.30 -3.25 -13.28
CA LYS A 44 -11.21 -2.83 -14.35
C LYS A 44 -10.53 -1.89 -15.36
N LEU A 45 -9.69 -0.95 -14.89
CA LEU A 45 -8.89 -0.10 -15.76
C LEU A 45 -7.83 -0.95 -16.48
N ASN A 46 -7.18 -1.85 -15.73
CA ASN A 46 -6.12 -2.70 -16.28
C ASN A 46 -6.62 -3.67 -17.36
N GLU A 47 -7.89 -4.05 -17.34
CA GLU A 47 -8.47 -4.91 -18.39
C GLU A 47 -8.65 -4.16 -19.72
N HIS A 48 -8.97 -2.87 -19.68
CA HIS A 48 -9.41 -2.12 -20.85
C HIS A 48 -8.39 -1.14 -21.41
N ALA A 49 -7.43 -0.69 -20.58
CA ALA A 49 -6.41 0.26 -21.00
C ALA A 49 -5.10 -0.44 -21.39
N ASP A 50 -4.33 0.17 -22.30
CA ASP A 50 -2.97 -0.28 -22.65
C ASP A 50 -1.92 0.15 -21.63
N VAL A 51 -2.33 0.90 -20.62
CA VAL A 51 -1.47 1.45 -19.56
C VAL A 51 -1.92 0.97 -18.19
N VAL A 52 -1.01 1.05 -17.24
CA VAL A 52 -1.24 0.83 -15.80
C VAL A 52 -0.60 1.96 -15.00
N GLU A 53 -1.16 2.25 -13.84
CA GLU A 53 -0.52 3.15 -12.88
C GLU A 53 0.33 2.33 -11.92
N VAL A 54 1.56 2.81 -11.68
CA VAL A 54 2.53 2.12 -10.83
C VAL A 54 3.21 3.05 -9.84
N VAL A 55 3.57 2.48 -8.71
CA VAL A 55 4.45 3.08 -7.70
C VAL A 55 5.74 2.28 -7.67
N TYR A 56 6.89 2.95 -7.83
CA TYR A 56 8.18 2.28 -7.81
C TYR A 56 8.66 1.93 -6.41
N LEU A 57 9.36 0.80 -6.34
CA LEU A 57 10.03 0.32 -5.14
C LEU A 57 11.51 0.73 -5.12
N THR A 58 12.05 0.92 -3.94
CA THR A 58 13.48 1.16 -3.72
C THR A 58 13.98 0.37 -2.52
N THR A 59 15.20 -0.14 -2.62
CA THR A 59 15.92 -0.77 -1.52
C THR A 59 16.85 0.19 -0.78
N LYS A 60 17.00 1.43 -1.30
CA LYS A 60 17.79 2.45 -0.64
C LYS A 60 17.07 2.91 0.61
N GLU A 61 17.80 2.97 1.71
CA GLU A 61 17.31 3.61 2.93
C GLU A 61 16.76 5.00 2.63
N LYS A 62 15.56 5.26 3.09
CA LYS A 62 14.87 6.53 2.95
C LYS A 62 14.41 7.01 4.33
N ARG A 63 14.38 8.34 4.49
CA ARG A 63 13.72 8.92 5.65
C ARG A 63 12.25 8.45 5.65
N LEU A 64 11.78 8.01 6.80
CA LEU A 64 10.36 7.65 6.97
C LEU A 64 9.48 8.87 6.67
N MET A 65 8.56 8.69 5.73
CA MET A 65 7.57 9.70 5.34
C MET A 65 6.19 9.05 5.33
N PRO A 66 5.13 9.81 5.57
CA PRO A 66 3.75 9.28 5.50
C PRO A 66 3.38 8.69 4.13
N THR A 67 4.11 9.07 3.08
CA THR A 67 3.95 8.57 1.71
C THR A 67 4.77 7.32 1.42
N HIS A 68 5.53 6.81 2.38
CA HIS A 68 6.35 5.62 2.22
C HIS A 68 5.63 4.40 2.82
N ALA A 69 5.59 3.29 2.08
CA ALA A 69 5.06 2.02 2.54
C ALA A 69 6.13 0.92 2.44
N GLU A 70 6.27 0.12 3.49
CA GLU A 70 7.16 -1.03 3.49
C GLU A 70 6.52 -2.18 2.71
N VAL A 71 7.26 -2.75 1.79
CA VAL A 71 6.80 -3.86 0.93
C VAL A 71 7.95 -4.84 0.75
N LEU A 72 7.65 -6.13 0.90
CA LEU A 72 8.61 -7.17 0.59
C LEU A 72 8.59 -7.44 -0.92
N CYS A 73 9.56 -6.93 -1.67
CA CYS A 73 9.79 -7.37 -3.05
C CYS A 73 10.52 -8.74 -3.02
N LYS A 74 11.70 -8.89 -3.56
CA LYS A 74 12.59 -10.04 -3.25
C LYS A 74 13.34 -9.82 -1.94
N ILE A 75 13.57 -8.56 -1.62
CA ILE A 75 14.17 -8.07 -0.39
C ILE A 75 13.29 -6.95 0.15
N PRO A 76 13.39 -6.61 1.46
CA PRO A 76 12.67 -5.49 2.04
C PRO A 76 12.88 -4.21 1.22
N SER A 77 11.82 -3.56 0.85
CA SER A 77 11.81 -2.41 -0.05
C SER A 77 10.80 -1.37 0.43
N THR A 78 10.97 -0.14 -0.03
CA THR A 78 10.07 0.97 0.26
C THR A 78 9.34 1.37 -1.03
N ALA A 79 8.03 1.42 -0.99
CA ALA A 79 7.19 1.99 -2.05
C ALA A 79 7.16 3.52 -1.89
N LEU A 80 7.44 4.23 -2.98
CA LEU A 80 7.53 5.69 -3.03
C LEU A 80 6.20 6.24 -3.56
N CYS A 81 5.20 6.32 -2.67
CA CYS A 81 3.82 6.67 -3.06
C CYS A 81 3.64 8.16 -3.37
N GLU A 82 4.67 8.99 -3.16
CA GLU A 82 4.67 10.39 -3.58
C GLU A 82 4.71 10.58 -5.09
N THR A 83 4.99 9.51 -5.86
CA THR A 83 5.02 9.59 -7.31
C THR A 83 4.34 8.37 -7.93
N ILE A 84 3.26 8.63 -8.65
CA ILE A 84 2.54 7.63 -9.43
C ILE A 84 2.92 7.81 -10.90
N TYR A 85 3.23 6.72 -11.58
CA TYR A 85 3.67 6.74 -12.96
C TYR A 85 2.70 5.95 -13.83
N THR A 86 2.33 6.54 -14.96
CA THR A 86 1.62 5.83 -16.03
C THR A 86 2.62 5.08 -16.90
N VAL A 87 2.45 3.79 -17.02
CA VAL A 87 3.36 2.89 -17.74
C VAL A 87 2.59 2.05 -18.75
N ASN A 88 3.08 1.95 -19.99
CA ASN A 88 2.53 1.03 -20.96
C ASN A 88 2.73 -0.42 -20.50
N LYS A 89 1.74 -1.28 -20.71
CA LYS A 89 1.80 -2.70 -20.34
C LYS A 89 2.92 -3.46 -21.04
N ASP A 90 3.34 -3.05 -22.21
CA ASP A 90 4.47 -3.63 -22.94
C ASP A 90 5.81 -3.44 -22.23
N ARG A 91 5.87 -2.54 -21.26
CA ARG A 91 7.05 -2.31 -20.40
C ARG A 91 7.07 -3.17 -19.16
N LEU A 92 5.98 -3.90 -18.87
CA LEU A 92 5.94 -4.87 -17.78
C LEU A 92 6.79 -6.08 -18.16
N GLY A 93 7.86 -6.28 -17.42
CA GLY A 93 8.76 -7.42 -17.57
C GLY A 93 8.39 -8.58 -16.64
N ASP A 94 9.36 -9.08 -15.90
CA ASP A 94 9.16 -10.23 -15.04
C ASP A 94 8.23 -9.92 -13.85
N PHE A 95 7.23 -10.78 -13.68
CA PHE A 95 6.40 -10.79 -12.49
C PHE A 95 7.20 -11.26 -11.29
N VAL A 96 7.05 -10.58 -10.16
CA VAL A 96 7.74 -10.92 -8.91
C VAL A 96 6.80 -11.65 -7.96
N ARG A 97 5.74 -10.99 -7.53
CA ARG A 97 4.66 -11.50 -6.69
C ARG A 97 3.52 -10.49 -6.59
N THR A 98 2.44 -10.88 -5.97
CA THR A 98 1.37 -9.97 -5.57
C THR A 98 1.59 -9.51 -4.13
N CYS A 99 1.34 -8.23 -3.83
CA CYS A 99 1.33 -7.67 -2.48
C CYS A 99 0.25 -8.33 -1.63
N THR A 100 0.50 -8.41 -0.33
CA THR A 100 -0.55 -8.78 0.64
C THR A 100 -1.53 -7.63 0.83
N ASP A 101 -2.72 -7.93 1.35
CA ASP A 101 -3.74 -6.91 1.65
C ASP A 101 -3.19 -5.82 2.58
N LYS A 102 -2.43 -6.21 3.60
CA LYS A 102 -1.80 -5.28 4.55
C LYS A 102 -0.78 -4.34 3.87
N GLU A 103 0.03 -4.87 2.95
CA GLU A 103 0.95 -4.04 2.18
C GLU A 103 0.18 -3.07 1.28
N MET A 104 -0.90 -3.53 0.63
CA MET A 104 -1.73 -2.69 -0.20
C MET A 104 -2.50 -1.63 0.59
N GLU A 105 -2.94 -1.92 1.81
CA GLU A 105 -3.50 -0.91 2.72
C GLU A 105 -2.49 0.20 3.00
N SER A 106 -1.23 -0.15 3.30
CA SER A 106 -0.16 0.81 3.54
C SER A 106 0.17 1.64 2.28
N VAL A 107 0.22 1.00 1.12
CA VAL A 107 0.42 1.68 -0.18
C VAL A 107 -0.74 2.63 -0.48
N ASN A 108 -1.98 2.20 -0.26
CA ASN A 108 -3.17 3.04 -0.46
C ASN A 108 -3.15 4.27 0.46
N ALA A 109 -2.82 4.09 1.74
CA ALA A 109 -2.68 5.19 2.68
C ALA A 109 -1.60 6.20 2.24
N GLY A 110 -0.45 5.69 1.77
CA GLY A 110 0.63 6.53 1.23
C GLY A 110 0.20 7.31 -0.01
N ILE A 111 -0.55 6.70 -0.93
CA ILE A 111 -1.09 7.36 -2.12
C ILE A 111 -2.12 8.43 -1.74
N LEU A 112 -3.06 8.11 -0.87
CA LEU A 112 -4.07 9.07 -0.41
C LEU A 112 -3.41 10.27 0.27
N CYS A 113 -2.41 10.02 1.12
CA CYS A 113 -1.61 11.07 1.75
C CYS A 113 -0.91 11.95 0.70
N SER A 114 -0.28 11.35 -0.30
CA SER A 114 0.42 12.03 -1.39
C SER A 114 -0.50 12.94 -2.21
N LEU A 115 -1.75 12.51 -2.44
CA LEU A 115 -2.75 13.25 -3.20
C LEU A 115 -3.53 14.25 -2.33
N GLY A 116 -3.30 14.30 -1.02
CA GLY A 116 -4.05 15.14 -0.10
C GLY A 116 -5.53 14.74 0.02
N ILE A 117 -5.84 13.47 -0.26
CA ILE A 117 -7.19 12.93 -0.16
C ILE A 117 -7.33 12.31 1.23
N SER A 118 -8.26 12.83 2.04
CA SER A 118 -8.63 12.19 3.30
C SER A 118 -9.27 10.84 2.97
N ALA A 119 -8.76 9.76 3.59
CA ALA A 119 -9.47 8.48 3.52
C ALA A 119 -10.92 8.74 3.96
N PRO A 120 -11.91 8.18 3.24
CA PRO A 120 -13.27 8.22 3.74
C PRO A 120 -13.21 7.65 5.15
N THR A 121 -13.54 8.44 6.15
CA THR A 121 -13.87 7.92 7.46
C THR A 121 -15.02 6.97 7.19
N VAL A 122 -14.73 5.68 7.14
CA VAL A 122 -15.75 4.70 7.41
C VAL A 122 -16.13 5.06 8.83
N GLU A 123 -17.23 5.82 8.97
CA GLU A 123 -17.98 5.77 10.19
C GLU A 123 -18.31 4.29 10.32
N VAL A 124 -17.45 3.57 11.03
CA VAL A 124 -17.88 2.36 11.69
C VAL A 124 -19.02 2.92 12.52
N GLU A 125 -20.27 2.68 12.03
CA GLU A 125 -21.42 2.75 12.90
C GLU A 125 -20.96 1.96 14.10
N ARG A 126 -20.55 2.67 15.14
CA ARG A 126 -20.38 2.06 16.45
C ARG A 126 -21.78 1.55 16.67
N GLU A 127 -21.96 0.23 16.47
CA GLU A 127 -23.11 -0.44 17.04
C GLU A 127 -23.19 0.17 18.42
N GLU A 128 -24.25 0.98 18.63
CA GLU A 128 -24.48 1.55 19.94
C GLU A 128 -24.39 0.37 20.85
N ASP A 129 -23.30 0.33 21.65
CA ASP A 129 -23.04 -0.68 22.63
C ASP A 129 -24.35 -0.80 23.42
N THR A 130 -25.22 -1.72 22.98
CA THR A 130 -26.44 -1.99 23.70
C THR A 130 -25.99 -2.33 25.11
N ALA A 131 -26.52 -1.59 26.07
CA ALA A 131 -26.02 -1.50 27.46
C ALA A 131 -25.89 -2.85 28.21
N ASP A 132 -26.12 -3.96 27.53
CA ASP A 132 -26.21 -5.31 28.09
C ASP A 132 -25.14 -6.29 27.58
N THR A 133 -24.14 -5.84 26.79
CA THR A 133 -23.04 -6.75 26.42
C THR A 133 -22.11 -6.93 27.63
N PRO A 134 -21.73 -8.17 27.99
CA PRO A 134 -20.85 -8.44 29.16
C PRO A 134 -19.58 -7.59 29.18
N VAL A 135 -19.01 -7.30 28.02
CA VAL A 135 -17.80 -6.47 27.86
C VAL A 135 -18.05 -5.00 28.23
N VAL A 136 -19.23 -4.46 27.90
CA VAL A 136 -19.61 -3.07 28.23
C VAL A 136 -19.86 -2.94 29.72
N VAL A 137 -20.53 -3.91 30.32
CA VAL A 137 -20.77 -3.96 31.77
C VAL A 137 -19.44 -4.02 32.52
N GLU A 138 -18.52 -4.87 32.09
CA GLU A 138 -17.20 -5.00 32.72
C GLU A 138 -16.38 -3.71 32.59
N ARG A 139 -16.34 -3.10 31.39
CA ARG A 139 -15.68 -1.82 31.15
C ARG A 139 -16.23 -0.70 32.04
N ASN A 140 -17.54 -0.61 32.17
CA ASN A 140 -18.19 0.40 32.98
C ASN A 140 -17.95 0.17 34.48
N LEU A 141 -17.88 -1.08 34.91
CA LEU A 141 -17.51 -1.45 36.30
C LEU A 141 -16.08 -0.99 36.63
N TYR A 142 -15.11 -1.30 35.75
CA TYR A 142 -13.73 -0.85 35.95
C TYR A 142 -13.60 0.67 35.99
N LYS A 143 -14.30 1.38 35.14
CA LYS A 143 -14.33 2.84 35.12
C LYS A 143 -14.85 3.40 36.44
N THR A 144 -15.96 2.88 36.91
CA THR A 144 -16.56 3.32 38.22
C THR A 144 -15.63 3.03 39.37
N LEU A 145 -15.00 1.86 39.41
CA LEU A 145 -14.03 1.50 40.45
C LEU A 145 -12.81 2.43 40.46
N TYR A 146 -12.31 2.76 39.27
CA TYR A 146 -11.18 3.68 39.10
C TYR A 146 -11.51 5.10 39.57
N GLU A 147 -12.66 5.63 39.19
CA GLU A 147 -13.14 6.96 39.58
C GLU A 147 -13.35 7.02 41.10
N ASN A 148 -13.91 5.99 41.73
CA ASN A 148 -14.07 5.89 43.16
C ASN A 148 -12.74 5.85 43.93
N LEU A 149 -11.75 5.14 43.36
CA LEU A 149 -10.40 5.09 43.93
C LEU A 149 -9.71 6.45 43.85
N LEU A 150 -9.80 7.13 42.74
CA LEU A 150 -9.25 8.46 42.51
C LEU A 150 -9.85 9.47 43.50
N ASN A 151 -11.15 9.46 43.65
CA ASN A 151 -11.84 10.35 44.61
C ASN A 151 -11.43 10.09 46.06
N LYS A 152 -11.19 8.83 46.43
CA LYS A 152 -10.69 8.47 47.77
C LYS A 152 -9.26 8.90 48.03
N VAL A 153 -8.42 8.92 47.00
CA VAL A 153 -7.02 9.36 47.08
C VAL A 153 -6.92 10.88 47.12
N MET A 154 -7.76 11.57 46.32
CA MET A 154 -7.79 13.05 46.25
C MET A 154 -8.49 13.72 47.42
N ALA A 155 -9.29 12.98 48.22
CA ALA A 155 -10.02 13.49 49.39
C ALA A 155 -9.18 13.37 50.70
N ARG A 156 -7.90 13.05 50.59
CA ARG A 156 -6.94 13.03 51.72
C ARG A 156 -5.99 14.21 51.59
#